data_7f2e40331969cf51b7f4f657c0daf470
#
_entry.id   7f2e40331969cf51b7f4f657c0daf470
#
_cell.length_a   1.000
_cell.length_b   1.000
_cell.length_c   1.000
_cell.angle_alpha   90.00
_cell.angle_beta   90.00
_cell.angle_gamma   90.00
#
_symmetry.space_group_name_H-M   'P 1'
#
loop_
_entity.id
_entity.type
_entity.pdbx_description
1 polymer ?
#
loop_
_entity_poly.entity_id
_entity_poly.type
_entity_poly.pdbx_seq_one_letter_code
_entity_poly.pdbx_strand_id
1 'polypeptide(L)'
;WTTFSLAPEDEARQIADKGFGDQCRNAIVMASPNDRGLRLLKAFEAQWAHHGGTLRGKLVVEQQTDANKAMGELLGSGSSDQRIQSVEQAFDIPVDGRGRGRSDFECIFMLAPDPVTARSWRPLLVFHMIGEVPVYATSAINDGVINTRNRDLNGVVFLETPAMLPPSPAGRLGRLRALGRDALVMAQHWQQALTTENWIIKGQTGLLRRRADGSIARALDLATFDGAEVRALQ
;
A
#
# COMPACT_ATOMS: atom_id res chain seq x y z
N TRP A 1 7.68 28.27 9.89
CA TRP A 1 6.38 27.58 9.83
C TRP A 1 6.59 26.10 10.04
N THR A 2 5.76 25.46 10.83
CA THR A 2 5.77 24.01 11.03
C THR A 2 4.56 23.41 10.37
N THR A 3 4.74 22.31 9.66
CA THR A 3 3.65 21.56 9.04
C THR A 3 3.48 20.22 9.73
N PHE A 4 2.27 19.96 10.19
CA PHE A 4 1.83 18.66 10.70
C PHE A 4 0.61 18.21 9.94
N SER A 5 0.69 17.10 9.24
CA SER A 5 -0.37 16.65 8.33
C SER A 5 -0.44 15.12 8.20
N LEU A 6 -1.53 14.65 7.63
CA LEU A 6 -1.69 13.25 7.21
C LEU A 6 -1.24 13.11 5.74
N ALA A 7 -0.01 13.53 5.43
CA ALA A 7 0.51 13.48 4.07
C ALA A 7 0.58 12.04 3.54
N PRO A 8 -0.17 11.71 2.49
CA PRO A 8 -0.18 10.35 1.94
C PRO A 8 1.16 9.99 1.29
N GLU A 9 1.93 10.96 0.85
CA GLU A 9 3.28 10.78 0.30
C GLU A 9 4.25 10.18 1.33
N ASP A 10 4.07 10.52 2.62
CA ASP A 10 4.88 9.93 3.69
C ASP A 10 4.56 8.45 3.89
N GLU A 11 3.30 8.06 3.72
CA GLU A 11 2.90 6.64 3.75
C GLU A 11 3.49 5.88 2.55
N ALA A 12 3.50 6.49 1.36
CA ALA A 12 4.08 5.89 0.18
C ALA A 12 5.59 5.62 0.35
N ARG A 13 6.32 6.52 1.01
CA ARG A 13 7.74 6.31 1.34
C ARG A 13 7.91 5.19 2.37
N GLN A 14 7.16 5.23 3.46
CA GLN A 14 7.27 4.22 4.54
C GLN A 14 6.91 2.82 4.06
N ILE A 15 5.92 2.66 3.17
CA ILE A 15 5.59 1.34 2.66
C ILE A 15 6.64 0.84 1.66
N ALA A 16 7.33 1.73 0.93
CA ALA A 16 8.49 1.38 0.14
C ALA A 16 9.65 0.91 1.03
N ASP A 17 9.93 1.62 2.14
CA ASP A 17 10.94 1.24 3.13
C ASP A 17 10.64 -0.16 3.70
N LYS A 18 9.37 -0.42 4.04
CA LYS A 18 8.93 -1.73 4.55
C LYS A 18 9.19 -2.85 3.56
N GLY A 19 8.70 -2.73 2.32
CA GLY A 19 8.90 -3.77 1.32
C GLY A 19 10.37 -4.02 1.01
N PHE A 20 11.19 -2.96 0.96
CA PHE A 20 12.63 -3.11 0.76
C PHE A 20 13.30 -3.80 1.97
N GLY A 21 12.86 -3.49 3.19
CA GLY A 21 13.28 -4.17 4.42
C GLY A 21 12.93 -5.66 4.42
N ASP A 22 11.79 -6.03 3.83
CA ASP A 22 11.35 -7.42 3.65
C ASP A 22 12.02 -8.14 2.48
N GLN A 23 13.16 -7.64 2.03
CA GLN A 23 13.97 -8.22 0.95
C GLN A 23 13.36 -8.13 -0.45
N CYS A 24 12.26 -7.40 -0.67
CA CYS A 24 11.78 -7.12 -2.02
C CYS A 24 12.76 -6.17 -2.74
N ARG A 25 13.14 -6.52 -3.95
CA ARG A 25 14.04 -5.73 -4.81
C ARG A 25 13.40 -5.40 -6.14
N ASN A 26 12.53 -6.27 -6.62
CA ASN A 26 11.83 -6.17 -7.88
C ASN A 26 10.33 -6.09 -7.60
N ALA A 27 9.71 -4.97 -7.92
CA ALA A 27 8.31 -4.73 -7.56
C ALA A 27 7.42 -4.38 -8.75
N ILE A 28 6.14 -4.65 -8.61
CA ILE A 28 5.07 -4.03 -9.40
C ILE A 28 4.36 -3.02 -8.52
N VAL A 29 4.00 -1.87 -9.09
CA VAL A 29 3.19 -0.86 -8.40
C VAL A 29 1.90 -0.61 -9.15
N MET A 30 0.81 -0.53 -8.38
CA MET A 30 -0.54 -0.20 -8.85
C MET A 30 -0.99 1.10 -8.20
N ALA A 31 -1.49 2.04 -9.00
CA ALA A 31 -1.95 3.34 -8.52
C ALA A 31 -3.20 3.81 -9.26
N SER A 32 -3.93 4.74 -8.67
CA SER A 32 -5.04 5.45 -9.34
C SER A 32 -4.50 6.64 -10.15
N PRO A 33 -5.12 6.99 -11.29
CA PRO A 33 -4.70 8.11 -12.14
C PRO A 33 -5.11 9.49 -11.60
N ASN A 34 -5.80 9.56 -10.46
CA ASN A 34 -6.15 10.84 -9.85
C ASN A 34 -4.92 11.53 -9.24
N ASP A 35 -5.01 12.83 -8.98
CA ASP A 35 -3.91 13.65 -8.46
C ASP A 35 -3.27 13.07 -7.19
N ARG A 36 -4.09 12.51 -6.28
CA ARG A 36 -3.59 11.86 -5.08
C ARG A 36 -2.79 10.60 -5.40
N GLY A 37 -3.32 9.74 -6.28
CA GLY A 37 -2.65 8.51 -6.70
C GLY A 37 -1.33 8.77 -7.40
N LEU A 38 -1.28 9.78 -8.28
CA LEU A 38 -0.06 10.18 -8.99
C LEU A 38 1.00 10.75 -8.04
N ARG A 39 0.59 11.53 -7.02
CA ARG A 39 1.53 12.02 -6.00
C ARG A 39 2.09 10.89 -5.13
N LEU A 40 1.22 9.94 -4.73
CA LEU A 40 1.64 8.72 -4.02
C LEU A 40 2.64 7.92 -4.84
N LEU A 41 2.31 7.67 -6.11
CA LEU A 41 3.18 6.94 -7.03
C LEU A 41 4.55 7.61 -7.17
N LYS A 42 4.58 8.92 -7.39
CA LYS A 42 5.83 9.70 -7.49
C LYS A 42 6.68 9.60 -6.21
N ALA A 43 6.05 9.72 -5.04
CA ALA A 43 6.74 9.62 -3.76
C ALA A 43 7.29 8.21 -3.52
N PHE A 44 6.51 7.19 -3.87
CA PHE A 44 6.91 5.79 -3.83
C PHE A 44 8.10 5.52 -4.76
N GLU A 45 8.00 5.91 -6.02
CA GLU A 45 9.06 5.70 -7.04
C GLU A 45 10.39 6.32 -6.60
N ALA A 46 10.35 7.55 -6.08
CA ALA A 46 11.54 8.23 -5.59
C ALA A 46 12.20 7.48 -4.43
N GLN A 47 11.40 7.00 -3.47
CA GLN A 47 11.90 6.25 -2.31
C GLN A 47 12.41 4.87 -2.71
N TRP A 48 11.70 4.18 -3.61
CA TRP A 48 12.08 2.87 -4.12
C TRP A 48 13.42 2.92 -4.86
N ALA A 49 13.58 3.92 -5.73
CA ALA A 49 14.83 4.17 -6.44
C ALA A 49 15.98 4.57 -5.49
N HIS A 50 15.70 5.33 -4.44
CA HIS A 50 16.69 5.71 -3.42
C HIS A 50 17.29 4.46 -2.73
N HIS A 51 16.48 3.43 -2.50
CA HIS A 51 16.95 2.15 -1.97
C HIS A 51 17.65 1.26 -3.02
N GLY A 52 17.61 1.61 -4.31
CA GLY A 52 18.12 0.76 -5.39
C GLY A 52 17.14 -0.33 -5.84
N GLY A 53 15.87 -0.20 -5.47
CA GLY A 53 14.80 -1.11 -5.92
C GLY A 53 14.47 -0.91 -7.41
N THR A 54 14.04 -1.97 -8.07
CA THR A 54 13.66 -1.96 -9.49
C THR A 54 12.14 -2.11 -9.63
N LEU A 55 11.51 -1.25 -10.44
CA LEU A 55 10.12 -1.44 -10.84
C LEU A 55 10.06 -2.29 -12.12
N ARG A 56 9.46 -3.46 -12.02
CA ARG A 56 9.22 -4.38 -13.14
C ARG A 56 7.93 -4.08 -13.89
N GLY A 57 7.04 -3.33 -13.26
CA GLY A 57 5.80 -2.90 -13.89
C GLY A 57 5.10 -1.81 -13.11
N LYS A 58 4.33 -1.00 -13.84
CA LYS A 58 3.52 0.08 -13.30
C LYS A 58 2.14 0.01 -13.92
N LEU A 59 1.12 -0.10 -13.09
CA LEU A 59 -0.28 -0.10 -13.51
C LEU A 59 -0.98 1.13 -12.93
N VAL A 60 -1.37 2.04 -13.81
CA VAL A 60 -2.21 3.19 -13.44
C VAL A 60 -3.60 2.92 -13.95
N VAL A 61 -4.54 2.60 -13.03
CA VAL A 61 -5.86 2.08 -13.36
C VAL A 61 -6.94 3.03 -12.90
N GLU A 62 -7.84 3.39 -13.80
CA GLU A 62 -9.08 4.08 -13.45
C GLU A 62 -10.11 3.09 -12.89
N GLN A 63 -10.95 3.56 -11.95
CA GLN A 63 -11.99 2.71 -11.35
C GLN A 63 -12.97 2.11 -12.38
N GLN A 64 -13.14 2.76 -13.52
CA GLN A 64 -14.07 2.37 -14.60
C GLN A 64 -13.39 1.63 -15.74
N THR A 65 -12.06 1.55 -15.77
CA THR A 65 -11.33 0.84 -16.81
C THR A 65 -11.41 -0.67 -16.55
N ASP A 66 -11.29 -1.47 -17.61
CA ASP A 66 -11.12 -2.91 -17.49
C ASP A 66 -9.79 -3.25 -16.79
N ALA A 67 -9.79 -3.11 -15.45
CA ALA A 67 -8.63 -3.37 -14.60
C ALA A 67 -8.11 -4.81 -14.77
N ASN A 68 -8.99 -5.75 -15.07
CA ASN A 68 -8.62 -7.14 -15.33
C ASN A 68 -7.75 -7.26 -16.58
N LYS A 69 -8.19 -6.62 -17.69
CA LYS A 69 -7.43 -6.64 -18.95
C LYS A 69 -6.07 -5.95 -18.78
N ALA A 70 -6.05 -4.76 -18.22
CA ALA A 70 -4.83 -3.99 -17.99
C ALA A 70 -3.84 -4.74 -17.08
N MET A 71 -4.36 -5.45 -16.08
CA MET A 71 -3.56 -6.31 -15.19
C MET A 71 -3.05 -7.53 -15.93
N GLY A 72 -3.86 -8.18 -16.75
CA GLY A 72 -3.46 -9.30 -17.59
C GLY A 72 -2.35 -8.94 -18.57
N GLU A 73 -2.42 -7.75 -19.18
CA GLU A 73 -1.37 -7.22 -20.06
C GLU A 73 -0.07 -6.97 -19.28
N LEU A 74 -0.15 -6.29 -18.13
CA LEU A 74 1.02 -6.04 -17.27
C LEU A 74 1.71 -7.31 -16.80
N LEU A 75 0.92 -8.30 -16.40
CA LEU A 75 1.41 -9.57 -15.86
C LEU A 75 1.77 -10.60 -16.96
N GLY A 76 1.40 -10.31 -18.21
CA GLY A 76 1.67 -11.17 -19.35
C GLY A 76 0.89 -12.49 -19.33
N SER A 77 -0.22 -12.58 -18.55
CA SER A 77 -1.03 -13.81 -18.46
C SER A 77 -1.69 -14.15 -19.79
N GLY A 78 -2.20 -13.16 -20.53
CA GLY A 78 -2.79 -13.38 -21.86
C GLY A 78 -1.81 -13.92 -22.90
N SER A 79 -0.54 -13.49 -22.89
CA SER A 79 0.49 -14.02 -23.80
C SER A 79 0.91 -15.46 -23.45
N SER A 80 0.75 -15.85 -22.20
CA SER A 80 1.00 -17.23 -21.76
C SER A 80 -0.07 -18.18 -22.26
N ASP A 81 -1.35 -17.78 -22.19
CA ASP A 81 -2.47 -18.57 -22.71
C ASP A 81 -2.38 -18.73 -24.24
N GLN A 82 -2.00 -17.67 -24.96
CA GLN A 82 -1.76 -17.74 -26.40
C GLN A 82 -0.60 -18.68 -26.77
N ARG A 83 0.48 -18.71 -25.97
CA ARG A 83 1.56 -19.68 -26.17
C ARG A 83 1.10 -21.11 -25.95
N ILE A 84 0.30 -21.36 -24.92
CA ILE A 84 -0.28 -22.70 -24.67
C ILE A 84 -1.13 -23.13 -25.87
N GLN A 85 -2.04 -22.28 -26.33
CA GLN A 85 -2.86 -22.56 -27.51
C GLN A 85 -2.03 -22.80 -28.77
N SER A 86 -0.95 -22.06 -28.97
CA SER A 86 -0.06 -22.28 -30.12
C SER A 86 0.67 -23.62 -30.04
N VAL A 87 1.05 -24.07 -28.85
CA VAL A 87 1.67 -25.38 -28.63
C VAL A 87 0.64 -26.50 -28.85
N GLU A 88 -0.58 -26.35 -28.33
CA GLU A 88 -1.68 -27.30 -28.56
C GLU A 88 -1.96 -27.48 -30.06
N GLN A 89 -2.03 -26.35 -30.80
CA GLN A 89 -2.27 -26.39 -32.25
C GLN A 89 -1.09 -26.99 -33.03
N ALA A 90 0.15 -26.74 -32.58
CA ALA A 90 1.32 -27.24 -33.29
C ALA A 90 1.58 -28.72 -33.08
N PHE A 91 1.18 -29.27 -31.95
CA PHE A 91 1.48 -30.66 -31.59
C PHE A 91 0.23 -31.56 -31.50
N ASP A 92 -0.96 -30.99 -31.70
CA ASP A 92 -2.26 -31.70 -31.59
C ASP A 92 -2.41 -32.47 -30.25
N ILE A 93 -1.85 -31.89 -29.18
CA ILE A 93 -1.86 -32.48 -27.85
C ILE A 93 -2.51 -31.48 -26.90
N PRO A 94 -3.57 -31.85 -26.15
CA PRO A 94 -4.14 -30.97 -25.14
C PRO A 94 -3.07 -30.70 -24.04
N VAL A 95 -2.75 -29.44 -23.83
CA VAL A 95 -1.82 -29.00 -22.77
C VAL A 95 -2.64 -28.63 -21.54
N ASP A 96 -2.64 -29.49 -20.55
CA ASP A 96 -3.26 -29.16 -19.25
C ASP A 96 -2.37 -28.17 -18.48
N GLY A 97 -2.54 -26.89 -18.78
CA GLY A 97 -1.78 -25.81 -18.14
C GLY A 97 -2.52 -24.49 -18.19
N ARG A 98 -2.50 -23.76 -17.09
CA ARG A 98 -2.90 -22.34 -17.07
C ARG A 98 -1.67 -21.48 -17.27
N GLY A 99 -1.79 -20.47 -18.12
CA GLY A 99 -0.71 -19.51 -18.33
C GLY A 99 -0.27 -18.89 -17.01
N ARG A 100 1.00 -19.02 -16.67
CA ARG A 100 1.58 -18.32 -15.53
C ARG A 100 1.93 -16.89 -15.92
N GLY A 101 1.56 -15.95 -15.05
CA GLY A 101 2.03 -14.57 -15.16
C GLY A 101 3.54 -14.46 -14.99
N ARG A 102 4.06 -13.25 -15.13
CA ARG A 102 5.47 -12.91 -14.88
C ARG A 102 5.90 -13.36 -13.48
N SER A 103 7.14 -13.79 -13.35
CA SER A 103 7.77 -14.18 -12.09
C SER A 103 9.02 -13.35 -11.78
N ASP A 104 9.24 -12.25 -12.52
CA ASP A 104 10.42 -11.39 -12.39
C ASP A 104 10.26 -10.27 -11.34
N PHE A 105 9.29 -10.41 -10.44
CA PHE A 105 9.05 -9.51 -9.32
C PHE A 105 8.73 -10.30 -8.04
N GLU A 106 8.99 -9.70 -6.90
CA GLU A 106 8.95 -10.32 -5.58
C GLU A 106 7.81 -9.78 -4.71
N CYS A 107 7.30 -8.59 -5.01
CA CYS A 107 6.22 -7.96 -4.28
C CYS A 107 5.39 -7.00 -5.15
N ILE A 108 4.22 -6.64 -4.63
CA ILE A 108 3.28 -5.72 -5.26
C ILE A 108 2.96 -4.59 -4.29
N PHE A 109 3.04 -3.35 -4.77
CA PHE A 109 2.57 -2.18 -4.02
C PHE A 109 1.24 -1.70 -4.58
N MET A 110 0.21 -1.80 -3.75
CA MET A 110 -1.16 -1.43 -4.10
C MET A 110 -1.51 -0.08 -3.49
N LEU A 111 -1.28 1.02 -4.23
CA LEU A 111 -1.57 2.39 -3.82
C LEU A 111 -3.02 2.74 -4.16
N ALA A 112 -3.96 1.93 -3.67
CA ALA A 112 -5.38 2.13 -3.89
C ALA A 112 -5.88 3.38 -3.14
N PRO A 113 -6.81 4.16 -3.73
CA PRO A 113 -7.30 5.40 -3.13
C PRO A 113 -8.28 5.17 -1.97
N ASP A 114 -8.90 4.01 -1.90
CA ASP A 114 -9.96 3.67 -0.96
C ASP A 114 -10.14 2.13 -0.83
N PRO A 115 -10.91 1.67 0.20
CA PRO A 115 -11.14 0.24 0.43
C PRO A 115 -11.92 -0.47 -0.68
N VAL A 116 -12.77 0.24 -1.42
CA VAL A 116 -13.59 -0.36 -2.48
C VAL A 116 -12.68 -0.75 -3.64
N THR A 117 -11.82 0.16 -4.05
CA THR A 117 -10.83 -0.07 -5.08
C THR A 117 -9.86 -1.19 -4.69
N ALA A 118 -9.35 -1.19 -3.46
CA ALA A 118 -8.46 -2.24 -2.98
C ALA A 118 -9.12 -3.63 -3.04
N ARG A 119 -10.38 -3.74 -2.59
CA ARG A 119 -11.18 -4.97 -2.65
C ARG A 119 -11.50 -5.41 -4.08
N SER A 120 -11.47 -4.52 -5.06
CA SER A 120 -11.63 -4.89 -6.47
C SER A 120 -10.31 -5.35 -7.11
N TRP A 121 -9.18 -4.78 -6.69
CA TRP A 121 -7.87 -5.09 -7.26
C TRP A 121 -7.28 -6.39 -6.70
N ARG A 122 -7.38 -6.63 -5.40
CA ARG A 122 -6.77 -7.81 -4.76
C ARG A 122 -7.24 -9.15 -5.32
N PRO A 123 -8.54 -9.40 -5.57
CA PRO A 123 -9.01 -10.63 -6.19
C PRO A 123 -8.47 -10.83 -7.62
N LEU A 124 -8.21 -9.75 -8.38
CA LEU A 124 -7.61 -9.87 -9.71
C LEU A 124 -6.19 -10.44 -9.65
N LEU A 125 -5.40 -10.12 -8.60
CA LEU A 125 -4.08 -10.71 -8.40
C LEU A 125 -4.20 -12.24 -8.21
N VAL A 126 -5.20 -12.69 -7.47
CA VAL A 126 -5.48 -14.11 -7.31
C VAL A 126 -5.91 -14.75 -8.63
N PHE A 127 -6.80 -14.08 -9.38
CA PHE A 127 -7.26 -14.53 -10.69
C PHE A 127 -6.08 -14.72 -11.67
N HIS A 128 -5.11 -13.83 -11.66
CA HIS A 128 -3.90 -13.90 -12.49
C HIS A 128 -2.79 -14.79 -11.90
N MET A 129 -3.11 -15.66 -10.93
CA MET A 129 -2.19 -16.64 -10.33
C MET A 129 -0.97 -16.04 -9.61
N ILE A 130 -1.09 -14.81 -9.13
CA ILE A 130 -0.05 -14.13 -8.33
C ILE A 130 -0.55 -13.76 -6.92
N GLY A 131 -1.58 -14.47 -6.44
CA GLY A 131 -2.18 -14.25 -5.12
C GLY A 131 -1.24 -14.46 -3.94
N GLU A 132 -0.21 -15.29 -4.11
CA GLU A 132 0.78 -15.59 -3.06
C GLU A 132 1.90 -14.55 -2.96
N VAL A 133 2.02 -13.65 -3.95
CA VAL A 133 3.02 -12.58 -3.92
C VAL A 133 2.64 -11.59 -2.81
N PRO A 134 3.60 -11.19 -1.93
CA PRO A 134 3.36 -10.20 -0.90
C PRO A 134 2.80 -8.90 -1.46
N VAL A 135 1.73 -8.40 -0.84
CA VAL A 135 1.09 -7.14 -1.23
C VAL A 135 1.21 -6.13 -0.12
N TYR A 136 1.70 -4.96 -0.44
CA TYR A 136 1.88 -3.82 0.44
C TYR A 136 0.95 -2.67 0.05
N ALA A 137 0.38 -1.97 1.03
CA ALA A 137 -0.54 -0.88 0.78
C ALA A 137 -0.40 0.27 1.79
N THR A 138 -1.05 1.40 1.50
CA THR A 138 -1.17 2.53 2.43
C THR A 138 -2.42 2.41 3.29
N SER A 139 -2.58 3.26 4.28
CA SER A 139 -3.74 3.30 5.18
C SER A 139 -5.07 3.54 4.44
N ALA A 140 -5.05 4.02 3.21
CA ALA A 140 -6.25 4.32 2.44
C ALA A 140 -7.18 3.12 2.22
N ILE A 141 -6.64 1.89 2.30
CA ILE A 141 -7.43 0.66 2.13
C ILE A 141 -8.29 0.29 3.36
N ASN A 142 -8.16 1.02 4.46
CA ASN A 142 -8.94 0.86 5.68
C ASN A 142 -9.72 2.15 5.99
N ASP A 143 -11.04 2.08 6.07
CA ASP A 143 -11.89 3.22 6.47
C ASP A 143 -12.33 3.15 7.94
N GLY A 144 -11.80 2.20 8.70
CA GLY A 144 -12.14 1.99 10.12
C GLY A 144 -13.55 1.44 10.33
N VAL A 145 -14.15 0.85 9.30
CA VAL A 145 -15.46 0.20 9.38
C VAL A 145 -15.30 -1.30 9.21
N ILE A 146 -15.86 -2.06 10.15
CA ILE A 146 -15.90 -3.53 10.06
C ILE A 146 -16.73 -3.91 8.83
N ASN A 147 -16.15 -4.69 7.93
CA ASN A 147 -16.79 -5.10 6.70
C ASN A 147 -16.37 -6.54 6.32
N THR A 148 -17.34 -7.41 6.16
CA THR A 148 -17.07 -8.82 5.79
C THR A 148 -16.33 -8.97 4.45
N ARG A 149 -16.43 -7.98 3.56
CA ARG A 149 -15.67 -7.95 2.30
C ARG A 149 -14.17 -7.66 2.50
N ASN A 150 -13.75 -7.24 3.69
CA ASN A 150 -12.33 -7.03 3.99
C ASN A 150 -11.53 -8.33 3.93
N ARG A 151 -12.19 -9.50 4.01
CA ARG A 151 -11.57 -10.82 3.78
C ARG A 151 -10.84 -10.92 2.43
N ASP A 152 -11.29 -10.16 1.42
CA ASP A 152 -10.62 -10.11 0.12
C ASP A 152 -9.23 -9.48 0.20
N LEU A 153 -8.96 -8.72 1.27
CA LEU A 153 -7.69 -8.07 1.57
C LEU A 153 -6.82 -8.85 2.57
N ASN A 154 -7.23 -10.06 2.98
CA ASN A 154 -6.43 -10.86 3.91
C ASN A 154 -4.99 -11.02 3.40
N GLY A 155 -4.03 -10.88 4.31
CA GLY A 155 -2.60 -10.99 4.02
C GLY A 155 -1.99 -9.73 3.36
N VAL A 156 -2.77 -8.71 3.03
CA VAL A 156 -2.20 -7.41 2.61
C VAL A 156 -1.58 -6.73 3.82
N VAL A 157 -0.30 -6.39 3.72
CA VAL A 157 0.41 -5.61 4.74
C VAL A 157 0.22 -4.13 4.42
N PHE A 158 -0.25 -3.36 5.38
CA PHE A 158 -0.44 -1.94 5.15
C PHE A 158 -0.04 -1.09 6.36
N LEU A 159 0.21 0.18 6.11
CA LEU A 159 0.47 1.16 7.15
C LEU A 159 -0.84 1.66 7.76
N GLU A 160 -0.87 1.81 9.07
CA GLU A 160 -2.04 2.36 9.74
C GLU A 160 -1.67 3.27 10.91
N THR A 161 -2.52 4.22 11.15
CA THR A 161 -2.49 5.10 12.32
C THR A 161 -2.81 4.32 13.58
N PRO A 162 -2.02 4.37 14.67
CA PRO A 162 -2.29 3.62 15.90
C PRO A 162 -3.72 3.76 16.42
N ALA A 163 -4.30 4.95 16.33
CA ALA A 163 -5.69 5.21 16.74
C ALA A 163 -6.75 4.47 15.91
N MET A 164 -6.38 3.88 14.78
CA MET A 164 -7.26 3.09 13.93
C MET A 164 -7.13 1.59 14.14
N LEU A 165 -6.19 1.18 14.99
CA LEU A 165 -5.95 -0.22 15.31
C LEU A 165 -6.80 -0.66 16.52
N PRO A 166 -7.10 -1.98 16.64
CA PRO A 166 -7.79 -2.50 17.82
C PRO A 166 -7.10 -2.11 19.14
N PRO A 167 -7.84 -1.99 20.23
CA PRO A 167 -9.21 -2.45 20.44
C PRO A 167 -10.30 -1.45 20.06
N SER A 168 -9.97 -0.28 19.56
CA SER A 168 -10.96 0.79 19.34
C SER A 168 -10.94 1.28 17.88
N PRO A 169 -11.68 0.64 16.96
CA PRO A 169 -11.83 1.18 15.63
C PRO A 169 -12.52 2.55 15.72
N ALA A 170 -11.78 3.59 15.35
CA ALA A 170 -12.21 4.96 15.53
C ALA A 170 -13.18 5.47 14.43
N GLY A 171 -13.60 4.59 13.51
CA GLY A 171 -14.46 4.90 12.37
C GLY A 171 -13.80 5.86 11.37
N ARG A 172 -14.54 6.25 10.33
CA ARG A 172 -14.02 7.02 9.18
C ARG A 172 -13.30 8.32 9.55
N LEU A 173 -13.65 8.96 10.64
CA LEU A 173 -13.01 10.18 11.11
C LEU A 173 -11.89 9.95 12.14
N GLY A 174 -11.53 8.69 12.39
CA GLY A 174 -10.55 8.33 13.41
C GLY A 174 -9.20 9.01 13.22
N ARG A 175 -8.66 8.99 12.00
CA ARG A 175 -7.38 9.63 11.68
C ARG A 175 -7.42 11.15 11.88
N LEU A 176 -8.53 11.82 11.52
CA LEU A 176 -8.68 13.27 11.74
C LEU A 176 -8.78 13.61 13.22
N ARG A 177 -9.49 12.81 14.01
CA ARG A 177 -9.55 12.99 15.46
C ARG A 177 -8.18 12.77 16.11
N ALA A 178 -7.45 11.75 15.67
CA ALA A 178 -6.08 11.49 16.12
C ALA A 178 -5.16 12.66 15.78
N LEU A 179 -5.24 13.19 14.56
CA LEU A 179 -4.48 14.36 14.14
C LEU A 179 -4.75 15.58 15.03
N GLY A 180 -6.02 15.86 15.32
CA GLY A 180 -6.39 16.99 16.19
C GLY A 180 -5.85 16.85 17.61
N ARG A 181 -5.88 15.63 18.18
CA ARG A 181 -5.31 15.36 19.51
C ARG A 181 -3.78 15.50 19.52
N ASP A 182 -3.11 14.96 18.52
CA ASP A 182 -1.67 15.06 18.41
C ASP A 182 -1.24 16.52 18.16
N ALA A 183 -2.00 17.30 17.39
CA ALA A 183 -1.74 18.71 17.19
C ALA A 183 -1.78 19.49 18.52
N LEU A 184 -2.75 19.15 19.40
CA LEU A 184 -2.84 19.76 20.74
C LEU A 184 -1.63 19.38 21.61
N VAL A 185 -1.28 18.10 21.64
CA VAL A 185 -0.10 17.61 22.37
C VAL A 185 1.18 18.28 21.85
N MET A 186 1.31 18.41 20.54
CA MET A 186 2.44 19.11 19.91
C MET A 186 2.51 20.59 20.32
N ALA A 187 1.38 21.28 20.35
CA ALA A 187 1.34 22.67 20.77
C ALA A 187 1.81 22.85 22.23
N GLN A 188 1.43 21.92 23.12
CA GLN A 188 1.85 21.91 24.52
C GLN A 188 3.35 21.67 24.71
N HIS A 189 3.96 20.84 23.85
CA HIS A 189 5.38 20.46 23.92
C HIS A 189 6.25 21.17 22.90
N TRP A 190 5.74 22.23 22.26
CA TRP A 190 6.40 22.88 21.13
C TRP A 190 7.78 23.43 21.45
N GLN A 191 7.93 24.12 22.59
CA GLN A 191 9.22 24.63 23.05
C GLN A 191 10.25 23.49 23.22
N GLN A 192 9.82 22.39 23.79
CA GLN A 192 10.67 21.21 23.98
C GLN A 192 11.04 20.57 22.63
N ALA A 193 10.11 20.53 21.68
CA ALA A 193 10.38 20.04 20.32
C ALA A 193 11.39 20.90 19.56
N LEU A 194 11.48 22.20 19.85
CA LEU A 194 12.46 23.11 19.24
C LEU A 194 13.86 22.97 19.83
N THR A 195 13.97 22.67 21.12
CA THR A 195 15.23 22.69 21.86
C THR A 195 15.88 21.32 22.02
N THR A 196 15.10 20.24 21.85
CA THR A 196 15.60 18.89 22.02
C THR A 196 16.02 18.29 20.68
N GLU A 197 17.27 17.91 20.57
CA GLU A 197 17.77 17.14 19.43
C GLU A 197 17.11 15.75 19.43
N ASN A 198 16.71 15.30 18.23
CA ASN A 198 15.99 14.01 18.07
C ASN A 198 14.70 13.89 18.88
N TRP A 199 13.97 15.00 19.04
CA TRP A 199 12.70 14.99 19.71
C TRP A 199 11.72 13.99 19.07
N ILE A 200 11.20 13.06 19.89
CA ILE A 200 10.26 12.03 19.49
C ILE A 200 9.16 11.94 20.54
N ILE A 201 7.92 11.85 20.08
CA ILE A 201 6.76 11.61 20.95
C ILE A 201 5.84 10.53 20.36
N LYS A 202 5.32 9.66 21.19
CA LYS A 202 4.31 8.68 20.79
C LYS A 202 2.94 9.36 20.73
N GLY A 203 2.46 9.59 19.50
CA GLY A 203 1.14 10.15 19.22
C GLY A 203 0.10 9.11 18.88
N GLN A 204 -1.11 9.57 18.66
CA GLN A 204 -2.22 8.75 18.16
C GLN A 204 -2.14 8.54 16.64
N THR A 205 -1.44 9.42 15.93
CA THR A 205 -1.20 9.30 14.48
C THR A 205 0.07 8.55 14.14
N GLY A 206 0.84 8.11 15.11
CA GLY A 206 2.10 7.41 14.95
C GLY A 206 3.20 7.96 15.86
N LEU A 207 4.43 7.53 15.64
CA LEU A 207 5.58 8.09 16.29
C LEU A 207 5.96 9.40 15.60
N LEU A 208 5.85 10.52 16.32
CA LEU A 208 6.05 11.87 15.79
C LEU A 208 7.50 12.29 16.00
N ARG A 209 8.12 12.81 14.94
CA ARG A 209 9.50 13.29 14.95
C ARG A 209 9.61 14.58 14.13
N ARG A 210 10.34 15.56 14.65
CA ARG A 210 10.66 16.78 13.90
C ARG A 210 11.75 16.49 12.86
N ARG A 211 11.52 16.94 11.62
CA ARG A 211 12.51 16.94 10.54
C ARG A 211 13.36 18.22 10.57
N ALA A 212 14.47 18.19 9.88
CA ALA A 212 15.37 19.36 9.75
C ALA A 212 14.69 20.58 9.09
N ASP A 213 13.73 20.36 8.21
CA ASP A 213 12.92 21.40 7.56
C ASP A 213 11.83 22.00 8.47
N GLY A 214 11.73 21.52 9.71
CA GLY A 214 10.72 21.93 10.68
C GLY A 214 9.38 21.20 10.54
N SER A 215 9.17 20.37 9.54
CA SER A 215 7.98 19.56 9.42
C SER A 215 7.97 18.39 10.42
N ILE A 216 6.78 17.87 10.72
CA ILE A 216 6.63 16.70 11.60
C ILE A 216 6.41 15.46 10.76
N ALA A 217 7.35 14.54 10.86
CA ALA A 217 7.22 13.20 10.33
C ALA A 217 6.40 12.33 11.28
N ARG A 218 5.68 11.37 10.72
CA ARG A 218 4.96 10.32 11.44
C ARG A 218 5.50 8.97 11.00
N ALA A 219 5.85 8.09 11.94
CA ALA A 219 6.03 6.68 11.65
C ALA A 219 4.76 5.94 12.07
N LEU A 220 4.14 5.26 11.10
CA LEU A 220 2.89 4.52 11.27
C LEU A 220 3.18 3.09 11.69
N ASP A 221 2.18 2.45 12.28
CA ASP A 221 2.23 1.03 12.59
C ASP A 221 1.88 0.18 11.37
N LEU A 222 2.28 -1.07 11.40
CA LEU A 222 1.92 -2.04 10.38
C LEU A 222 0.66 -2.79 10.79
N ALA A 223 -0.16 -3.10 9.80
CA ALA A 223 -1.40 -3.83 9.99
C ALA A 223 -1.68 -4.79 8.84
N THR A 224 -2.60 -5.70 9.06
CA THR A 224 -3.18 -6.58 8.05
C THR A 224 -4.65 -6.79 8.32
N PHE A 225 -5.40 -7.26 7.32
CA PHE A 225 -6.77 -7.72 7.53
C PHE A 225 -6.79 -9.19 7.95
N ASP A 226 -7.66 -9.49 8.92
CA ASP A 226 -7.99 -10.82 9.38
C ASP A 226 -9.54 -10.97 9.34
N GLY A 227 -10.04 -11.50 8.25
CA GLY A 227 -11.47 -11.52 7.96
C GLY A 227 -12.06 -10.13 7.76
N ALA A 228 -13.00 -9.75 8.63
CA ALA A 228 -13.68 -8.45 8.58
C ALA A 228 -12.90 -7.32 9.28
N GLU A 229 -11.92 -7.68 10.10
CA GLU A 229 -11.26 -6.80 11.05
C GLU A 229 -9.81 -6.51 10.66
N VAL A 230 -9.25 -5.47 11.27
CA VAL A 230 -7.85 -5.12 11.13
C VAL A 230 -7.09 -5.65 12.35
N ARG A 231 -5.89 -6.18 12.11
CA ARG A 231 -4.97 -6.63 13.14
C ARG A 231 -3.63 -5.89 13.01
N ALA A 232 -3.10 -5.39 14.12
CA ALA A 232 -1.74 -4.86 14.15
C ALA A 232 -0.71 -5.99 13.90
N LEU A 233 0.32 -5.68 13.14
CA LEU A 233 1.51 -6.51 12.98
C LEU A 233 2.58 -6.01 13.95
N GLN A 234 3.27 -6.93 14.62
CA GLN A 234 4.37 -6.63 15.52
C GLN A 234 5.69 -6.56 14.75
#